data_16386eb530b0099b329ba3088e48fc84
#
_entry.id   16386eb530b0099b329ba3088e48fc84
#
_cell.length_a   1.000
_cell.length_b   1.000
_cell.length_c   1.000
_cell.angle_alpha   90.00
_cell.angle_beta   90.00
_cell.angle_gamma   90.00
#
_symmetry.space_group_name_H-M   'P 1'
#
loop_
_entity.id
_entity.type
_entity.pdbx_description
1 polymer ?
#
loop_
_entity_poly.entity_id
_entity_poly.type
_entity_poly.pdbx_seq_one_letter_code
_entity_poly.pdbx_strand_id
1 'polypeptide(L)'
;MKNEFPLKGLTAYPELEGSRFHELDPRFQRHIQNRTLRCIVILKDTHPQVKFDVFERLNSGATKLTPQELRHGLYYGDLMALATRAVKESNFLSALEIKNDKRMKAEELVLRFWALSESHDKYKKPLATFINDYSDKNRNLPQKRKDELLKNFTRILTMAKDTFEELTFKVFNSELKVESTFNSALYDAIMVGFYKIDKEGVELKATGDKAKKLLGTLIETDDKFRRSISIATSDEAQVRYRAEVIRKTFRA
;
A
#
# COMPACT_ATOMS: atom_id res chain seq x y z
N MET A 1 -27.46 24.33 3.84
CA MET A 1 -26.46 23.82 2.88
C MET A 1 -25.50 24.96 2.56
N LYS A 2 -24.20 24.69 2.61
CA LYS A 2 -23.19 25.64 2.20
C LYS A 2 -23.08 25.63 0.67
N ASN A 3 -23.06 26.80 0.06
CA ASN A 3 -23.05 26.97 -1.40
C ASN A 3 -21.64 26.78 -1.99
N GLU A 4 -20.96 25.65 -1.68
CA GLU A 4 -19.52 25.52 -1.87
C GLU A 4 -19.12 24.99 -3.26
N PHE A 5 -19.97 24.21 -3.93
CA PHE A 5 -19.64 23.58 -5.22
C PHE A 5 -20.73 23.82 -6.27
N PRO A 6 -20.35 23.94 -7.56
CA PRO A 6 -21.29 23.97 -8.66
C PRO A 6 -21.78 22.55 -9.02
N LEU A 7 -22.96 22.46 -9.57
CA LEU A 7 -23.49 21.24 -10.18
C LEU A 7 -22.66 20.89 -11.42
N LYS A 8 -22.34 19.61 -11.63
CA LYS A 8 -21.56 19.14 -12.78
C LYS A 8 -22.08 17.80 -13.30
N GLY A 9 -21.94 17.59 -14.60
CA GLY A 9 -22.30 16.33 -15.27
C GLY A 9 -23.80 16.10 -15.37
N LEU A 10 -24.60 17.14 -15.49
CA LEU A 10 -26.05 17.06 -15.57
C LEU A 10 -26.51 16.71 -16.99
N THR A 11 -26.89 15.44 -17.21
CA THR A 11 -27.42 14.99 -18.51
C THR A 11 -28.91 15.29 -18.68
N ALA A 12 -29.69 15.28 -17.59
CA ALA A 12 -31.14 15.49 -17.61
C ALA A 12 -31.54 16.97 -17.55
N TYR A 13 -30.69 17.83 -16.99
CA TYR A 13 -30.91 19.26 -16.83
C TYR A 13 -29.64 20.05 -17.19
N PRO A 14 -29.23 20.03 -18.46
CA PRO A 14 -27.98 20.66 -18.87
C PRO A 14 -27.95 22.18 -18.63
N GLU A 15 -29.13 22.84 -18.60
CA GLU A 15 -29.29 24.25 -18.30
C GLU A 15 -28.87 24.63 -16.86
N LEU A 16 -28.78 23.65 -15.95
CA LEU A 16 -28.35 23.87 -14.58
C LEU A 16 -26.84 23.57 -14.37
N GLU A 17 -26.13 23.16 -15.42
CA GLU A 17 -24.70 22.88 -15.36
C GLU A 17 -23.94 24.13 -14.91
N GLY A 18 -23.06 23.95 -13.91
CA GLY A 18 -22.30 25.05 -13.32
C GLY A 18 -23.03 25.86 -12.25
N SER A 19 -24.38 25.75 -12.14
CA SER A 19 -25.16 26.48 -11.14
C SER A 19 -24.84 25.99 -9.71
N ARG A 20 -24.90 26.94 -8.77
CA ARG A 20 -24.78 26.63 -7.34
C ARG A 20 -26.16 26.52 -6.69
N PHE A 21 -26.26 25.86 -5.54
CA PHE A 21 -27.52 25.57 -4.85
C PHE A 21 -28.42 26.84 -4.73
N HIS A 22 -27.85 27.97 -4.33
CA HIS A 22 -28.63 29.23 -4.15
C HIS A 22 -29.07 29.90 -5.45
N GLU A 23 -28.48 29.53 -6.58
CA GLU A 23 -28.80 30.04 -7.90
C GLU A 23 -29.92 29.24 -8.56
N LEU A 24 -30.30 28.11 -7.98
CA LEU A 24 -31.37 27.26 -8.50
C LEU A 24 -32.73 27.85 -8.21
N ASP A 25 -33.69 27.63 -9.12
CA ASP A 25 -35.11 27.90 -8.87
C ASP A 25 -35.57 27.27 -7.53
N PRO A 26 -36.40 27.94 -6.74
CA PRO A 26 -36.87 27.40 -5.45
C PRO A 26 -37.50 26.00 -5.51
N ARG A 27 -38.05 25.62 -6.66
CA ARG A 27 -38.59 24.26 -6.90
C ARG A 27 -37.47 23.21 -6.88
N PHE A 28 -36.35 23.45 -7.54
CA PHE A 28 -35.22 22.58 -7.54
C PHE A 28 -34.53 22.53 -6.14
N GLN A 29 -34.42 23.69 -5.48
CA GLN A 29 -33.89 23.71 -4.10
C GLN A 29 -34.73 22.84 -3.16
N ARG A 30 -36.08 22.99 -3.18
CA ARG A 30 -36.98 22.15 -2.39
C ARG A 30 -36.89 20.67 -2.76
N HIS A 31 -36.76 20.37 -4.05
CA HIS A 31 -36.61 18.99 -4.53
C HIS A 31 -35.34 18.33 -3.98
N ILE A 32 -34.21 19.02 -3.96
CA ILE A 32 -32.96 18.56 -3.37
C ILE A 32 -33.09 18.40 -1.86
N GLN A 33 -33.68 19.40 -1.15
CA GLN A 33 -33.82 19.38 0.30
C GLN A 33 -34.73 18.26 0.80
N ASN A 34 -35.78 17.91 0.02
CA ASN A 34 -36.75 16.90 0.39
C ASN A 34 -36.34 15.47 -0.06
N ARG A 35 -35.15 15.30 -0.65
CA ARG A 35 -34.66 13.95 -1.00
C ARG A 35 -34.33 13.14 0.24
N THR A 36 -34.89 11.97 0.30
CA THR A 36 -34.58 10.99 1.34
C THR A 36 -33.24 10.32 1.04
N LEU A 37 -32.33 10.35 2.02
CA LEU A 37 -31.10 9.57 1.98
C LEU A 37 -31.28 8.31 2.82
N ARG A 38 -31.06 7.16 2.21
CA ARG A 38 -31.05 5.88 2.93
C ARG A 38 -29.66 5.69 3.56
N CYS A 39 -29.60 5.58 4.88
CA CYS A 39 -28.32 5.37 5.60
C CYS A 39 -28.32 3.97 6.22
N ILE A 40 -27.17 3.30 6.16
CA ILE A 40 -26.86 2.08 6.89
C ILE A 40 -25.84 2.45 7.96
N VAL A 41 -26.21 2.24 9.25
CA VAL A 41 -25.32 2.52 10.37
C VAL A 41 -24.67 1.22 10.82
N ILE A 42 -23.34 1.16 10.78
CA ILE A 42 -22.56 0.05 11.34
C ILE A 42 -22.14 0.44 12.76
N LEU A 43 -22.52 -0.36 13.73
CA LEU A 43 -22.27 -0.05 15.14
C LEU A 43 -20.78 -0.12 15.50
N LYS A 44 -20.39 0.60 16.54
CA LYS A 44 -19.00 0.72 16.98
C LYS A 44 -18.40 -0.63 17.40
N ASP A 45 -19.19 -1.47 18.03
CA ASP A 45 -18.82 -2.80 18.56
C ASP A 45 -18.85 -3.93 17.51
N THR A 46 -19.27 -3.63 16.26
CA THR A 46 -19.19 -4.59 15.16
C THR A 46 -17.73 -5.00 14.93
N HIS A 47 -17.48 -6.30 14.75
CA HIS A 47 -16.15 -6.85 14.49
C HIS A 47 -15.47 -6.13 13.29
N PRO A 48 -14.19 -5.73 13.38
CA PRO A 48 -13.51 -4.93 12.35
C PRO A 48 -13.55 -5.57 10.96
N GLN A 49 -13.38 -6.89 10.86
CA GLN A 49 -13.46 -7.61 9.59
C GLN A 49 -14.86 -7.54 8.97
N VAL A 50 -15.92 -7.63 9.79
CA VAL A 50 -17.31 -7.49 9.28
C VAL A 50 -17.55 -6.09 8.74
N LYS A 51 -17.01 -5.05 9.40
CA LYS A 51 -17.07 -3.68 8.87
C LYS A 51 -16.42 -3.59 7.49
N PHE A 52 -15.23 -4.17 7.35
CA PHE A 52 -14.49 -4.17 6.07
C PHE A 52 -15.29 -4.89 4.98
N ASP A 53 -15.81 -6.08 5.25
CA ASP A 53 -16.58 -6.90 4.31
C ASP A 53 -17.87 -6.21 3.87
N VAL A 54 -18.58 -5.56 4.81
CA VAL A 54 -19.80 -4.79 4.49
C VAL A 54 -19.47 -3.60 3.60
N PHE A 55 -18.42 -2.82 3.92
CA PHE A 55 -17.98 -1.72 3.08
C PHE A 55 -17.52 -2.19 1.70
N GLU A 56 -16.78 -3.28 1.61
CA GLU A 56 -16.36 -3.86 0.34
C GLU A 56 -17.57 -4.27 -0.53
N ARG A 57 -18.59 -4.88 0.05
CA ARG A 57 -19.82 -5.26 -0.66
C ARG A 57 -20.68 -4.06 -1.08
N LEU A 58 -20.80 -3.05 -0.22
CA LEU A 58 -21.55 -1.82 -0.54
C LEU A 58 -20.81 -0.95 -1.57
N ASN A 59 -19.52 -1.16 -1.73
CA ASN A 59 -18.65 -0.44 -2.67
C ASN A 59 -18.81 -0.93 -4.12
N SER A 60 -20.02 -1.31 -4.52
CA SER A 60 -20.35 -1.78 -5.87
C SER A 60 -20.72 -0.66 -6.85
N GLY A 61 -20.59 0.60 -6.44
CA GLY A 61 -20.89 1.79 -7.25
C GLY A 61 -19.92 2.05 -8.41
N ALA A 62 -20.14 3.12 -9.14
CA ALA A 62 -19.42 3.47 -10.38
C ALA A 62 -17.88 3.58 -10.21
N THR A 63 -17.39 3.92 -9.02
CA THR A 63 -15.96 3.97 -8.71
C THR A 63 -15.66 3.09 -7.49
N LYS A 64 -15.23 1.87 -7.75
CA LYS A 64 -14.88 0.90 -6.70
C LYS A 64 -13.63 1.36 -5.94
N LEU A 65 -13.72 1.47 -4.61
CA LEU A 65 -12.57 1.78 -3.75
C LEU A 65 -11.60 0.59 -3.70
N THR A 66 -10.32 0.88 -3.56
CA THR A 66 -9.31 -0.16 -3.30
C THR A 66 -9.39 -0.64 -1.85
N PRO A 67 -8.82 -1.82 -1.54
CA PRO A 67 -8.69 -2.27 -0.15
C PRO A 67 -7.97 -1.25 0.74
N GLN A 68 -7.01 -0.48 0.21
CA GLN A 68 -6.32 0.55 0.99
C GLN A 68 -7.17 1.79 1.24
N GLU A 69 -7.94 2.24 0.27
CA GLU A 69 -8.90 3.35 0.47
C GLU A 69 -9.94 2.99 1.53
N LEU A 70 -10.44 1.74 1.52
CA LEU A 70 -11.33 1.22 2.57
C LEU A 70 -10.62 1.17 3.94
N ARG A 71 -9.39 0.66 3.97
CA ARG A 71 -8.57 0.56 5.19
C ARG A 71 -8.29 1.93 5.78
N HIS A 72 -7.95 2.91 4.94
CA HIS A 72 -7.69 4.29 5.36
C HIS A 72 -8.89 4.89 6.09
N GLY A 73 -10.11 4.66 5.60
CA GLY A 73 -11.33 5.14 6.26
C GLY A 73 -11.70 4.37 7.53
N LEU A 74 -11.66 3.03 7.48
CA LEU A 74 -12.13 2.17 8.58
C LEU A 74 -11.18 2.12 9.77
N TYR A 75 -9.87 2.17 9.53
CA TYR A 75 -8.84 2.13 10.57
C TYR A 75 -8.13 3.47 10.74
N TYR A 76 -8.84 4.57 10.44
CA TYR A 76 -8.29 5.92 10.64
C TYR A 76 -7.67 6.07 12.03
N GLY A 77 -6.49 6.68 12.08
CA GLY A 77 -5.73 6.87 13.32
C GLY A 77 -4.24 7.13 13.05
N ASP A 78 -3.42 7.02 14.09
CA ASP A 78 -1.99 7.32 14.04
C ASP A 78 -1.24 6.53 12.97
N LEU A 79 -1.55 5.23 12.83
CA LEU A 79 -0.87 4.38 11.85
C LEU A 79 -1.14 4.83 10.40
N MET A 80 -2.39 5.18 10.07
CA MET A 80 -2.73 5.66 8.72
C MET A 80 -2.08 7.01 8.43
N ALA A 81 -2.14 7.94 9.38
CA ALA A 81 -1.46 9.23 9.27
C ALA A 81 0.06 9.06 9.10
N LEU A 82 0.64 8.09 9.82
CA LEU A 82 2.06 7.76 9.71
C LEU A 82 2.40 7.15 8.34
N ALA A 83 1.53 6.31 7.76
CA ALA A 83 1.75 5.75 6.42
C ALA A 83 1.77 6.85 5.35
N THR A 84 0.81 7.78 5.39
CA THR A 84 0.80 8.96 4.51
C THR A 84 2.07 9.79 4.67
N ARG A 85 2.50 10.01 5.92
CA ARG A 85 3.73 10.74 6.24
C ARG A 85 4.97 10.02 5.70
N ALA A 86 5.07 8.71 5.87
CA ALA A 86 6.18 7.89 5.40
C ALA A 86 6.34 7.97 3.88
N VAL A 87 5.25 7.88 3.12
CA VAL A 87 5.26 8.06 1.65
C VAL A 87 5.83 9.42 1.25
N LYS A 88 5.40 10.48 1.94
CA LYS A 88 5.81 11.85 1.63
C LYS A 88 7.28 12.13 2.00
N GLU A 89 7.68 11.81 3.23
CA GLU A 89 9.00 12.15 3.75
C GLU A 89 10.13 11.31 3.15
N SER A 90 9.87 10.04 2.81
CA SER A 90 10.89 9.17 2.21
C SER A 90 11.03 9.33 0.70
N ASN A 91 10.25 10.21 0.08
CA ASN A 91 10.16 10.33 -1.39
C ASN A 91 9.87 8.99 -2.09
N PHE A 92 9.00 8.17 -1.46
CA PHE A 92 8.73 6.81 -1.90
C PHE A 92 8.06 6.74 -3.28
N LEU A 93 7.21 7.72 -3.63
CA LEU A 93 6.59 7.79 -4.97
C LEU A 93 7.62 7.86 -6.09
N SER A 94 8.75 8.55 -5.86
CA SER A 94 9.85 8.59 -6.83
C SER A 94 10.49 7.20 -7.01
N ALA A 95 10.67 6.46 -5.91
CA ALA A 95 11.21 5.10 -5.97
C ALA A 95 10.27 4.11 -6.69
N LEU A 96 8.97 4.40 -6.72
CA LEU A 96 7.95 3.61 -7.43
C LEU A 96 7.70 4.12 -8.85
N GLU A 97 8.35 5.21 -9.27
CA GLU A 97 8.08 5.92 -10.54
C GLU A 97 6.59 6.34 -10.68
N ILE A 98 5.92 6.61 -9.56
CA ILE A 98 4.51 7.01 -9.51
C ILE A 98 4.42 8.54 -9.38
N LYS A 99 3.84 9.20 -10.38
CA LYS A 99 3.64 10.68 -10.34
C LYS A 99 2.51 11.10 -9.39
N ASN A 100 1.48 10.29 -9.27
CA ASN A 100 0.31 10.59 -8.44
C ASN A 100 -0.34 9.29 -7.94
N ASP A 101 -0.34 9.08 -6.63
CA ASP A 101 -0.90 7.89 -5.98
C ASP A 101 -2.37 8.09 -5.58
N LYS A 102 -3.24 8.33 -6.58
CA LYS A 102 -4.68 8.53 -6.36
C LYS A 102 -5.38 7.34 -5.70
N ARG A 103 -4.78 6.15 -5.73
CA ARG A 103 -5.36 4.88 -5.24
C ARG A 103 -4.68 4.36 -3.99
N MET A 104 -3.85 5.17 -3.32
CA MET A 104 -3.15 4.87 -2.06
C MET A 104 -2.27 3.61 -2.11
N LYS A 105 -1.71 3.28 -3.30
CA LYS A 105 -0.86 2.10 -3.47
C LYS A 105 0.43 2.20 -2.65
N ALA A 106 1.04 3.37 -2.60
CA ALA A 106 2.26 3.59 -1.84
C ALA A 106 2.01 3.44 -0.33
N GLU A 107 0.89 3.95 0.18
CA GLU A 107 0.50 3.74 1.59
C GLU A 107 0.29 2.26 1.92
N GLU A 108 -0.35 1.50 1.01
CA GLU A 108 -0.49 0.05 1.19
C GLU A 108 0.86 -0.65 1.30
N LEU A 109 1.82 -0.28 0.44
CA LEU A 109 3.17 -0.86 0.47
C LEU A 109 3.92 -0.55 1.77
N VAL A 110 3.76 0.66 2.31
CA VAL A 110 4.31 1.02 3.63
C VAL A 110 3.71 0.13 4.72
N LEU A 111 2.38 -0.04 4.76
CA LEU A 111 1.70 -0.90 5.72
C LEU A 111 2.10 -2.38 5.56
N ARG A 112 2.26 -2.86 4.34
CA ARG A 112 2.76 -4.22 4.04
C ARG A 112 4.14 -4.43 4.63
N PHE A 113 5.05 -3.47 4.42
CA PHE A 113 6.38 -3.53 5.00
C PHE A 113 6.34 -3.61 6.53
N TRP A 114 5.62 -2.73 7.21
CA TRP A 114 5.54 -2.75 8.66
C TRP A 114 4.93 -4.05 9.18
N ALA A 115 3.81 -4.49 8.61
CA ALA A 115 3.14 -5.72 9.03
C ALA A 115 4.00 -6.96 8.82
N LEU A 116 4.64 -7.09 7.64
CA LEU A 116 5.48 -8.23 7.32
C LEU A 116 6.81 -8.22 8.08
N SER A 117 7.46 -7.05 8.26
CA SER A 117 8.73 -7.01 9.00
C SER A 117 8.57 -7.37 10.47
N GLU A 118 7.41 -7.09 11.07
CA GLU A 118 7.17 -7.36 12.50
C GLU A 118 6.51 -8.71 12.78
N SER A 119 5.77 -9.24 11.82
CA SER A 119 4.94 -10.44 12.03
C SER A 119 5.03 -11.43 10.87
N HIS A 120 6.14 -11.43 10.15
CA HIS A 120 6.39 -12.30 9.00
C HIS A 120 6.13 -13.79 9.30
N ASP A 121 6.56 -14.28 10.45
CA ASP A 121 6.38 -15.68 10.84
C ASP A 121 4.93 -16.03 11.18
N LYS A 122 4.12 -15.02 11.53
CA LYS A 122 2.69 -15.16 11.86
C LYS A 122 1.79 -14.86 10.66
N TYR A 123 2.37 -14.54 9.51
CA TYR A 123 1.59 -14.25 8.31
C TYR A 123 0.69 -15.42 7.93
N LYS A 124 -0.59 -15.12 7.72
CA LYS A 124 -1.61 -16.01 7.13
C LYS A 124 -2.36 -15.26 6.04
N LYS A 125 -2.65 -15.96 4.95
CA LYS A 125 -3.46 -15.41 3.86
C LYS A 125 -4.93 -15.27 4.26
N PRO A 126 -5.70 -14.32 3.70
CA PRO A 126 -5.26 -13.38 2.66
C PRO A 126 -4.47 -12.20 3.23
N LEU A 127 -3.57 -11.65 2.40
CA LEU A 127 -2.71 -10.52 2.80
C LEU A 127 -3.52 -9.29 3.24
N ALA A 128 -4.66 -9.05 2.60
CA ALA A 128 -5.55 -7.94 2.96
C ALA A 128 -6.01 -8.04 4.43
N THR A 129 -6.47 -9.21 4.88
CA THR A 129 -6.87 -9.46 6.27
C THR A 129 -5.70 -9.27 7.23
N PHE A 130 -4.51 -9.80 6.88
CA PHE A 130 -3.32 -9.64 7.70
C PHE A 130 -2.94 -8.16 7.92
N ILE A 131 -3.03 -7.34 6.87
CA ILE A 131 -2.78 -5.89 6.98
C ILE A 131 -3.90 -5.20 7.76
N ASN A 132 -5.16 -5.64 7.62
CA ASN A 132 -6.29 -5.11 8.38
C ASN A 132 -6.09 -5.34 9.88
N ASP A 133 -5.74 -6.56 10.27
CA ASP A 133 -5.48 -6.92 11.68
C ASP A 133 -4.31 -6.14 12.27
N TYR A 134 -3.25 -5.96 11.47
CA TYR A 134 -2.12 -5.12 11.86
C TYR A 134 -2.54 -3.66 12.05
N SER A 135 -3.35 -3.14 11.12
CA SER A 135 -3.83 -1.75 11.16
C SER A 135 -4.76 -1.49 12.35
N ASP A 136 -5.65 -2.43 12.66
CA ASP A 136 -6.56 -2.30 13.81
C ASP A 136 -5.79 -2.32 15.14
N LYS A 137 -4.85 -3.25 15.29
CA LYS A 137 -4.01 -3.36 16.50
C LYS A 137 -3.11 -2.15 16.74
N ASN A 138 -2.68 -1.49 15.67
CA ASN A 138 -1.76 -0.36 15.72
C ASN A 138 -2.44 0.99 15.42
N ARG A 139 -3.75 1.08 15.55
CA ARG A 139 -4.53 2.30 15.24
C ARG A 139 -4.00 3.52 15.97
N ASN A 140 -3.71 3.37 17.26
CA ASN A 140 -3.17 4.42 18.14
C ASN A 140 -1.74 4.04 18.54
N LEU A 141 -0.78 4.88 18.19
CA LEU A 141 0.64 4.62 18.42
C LEU A 141 1.28 5.68 19.32
N PRO A 142 2.06 5.29 20.32
CA PRO A 142 2.89 6.24 21.07
C PRO A 142 3.96 6.84 20.15
N GLN A 143 4.40 8.08 20.45
CA GLN A 143 5.34 8.83 19.59
C GLN A 143 6.61 8.02 19.30
N LYS A 144 7.23 7.42 20.32
CA LYS A 144 8.42 6.57 20.17
C LYS A 144 8.24 5.49 19.11
N ARG A 145 7.05 4.87 19.06
CA ARG A 145 6.74 3.82 18.10
C ARG A 145 6.57 4.36 16.68
N LYS A 146 5.95 5.53 16.55
CA LYS A 146 5.83 6.24 15.26
C LYS A 146 7.21 6.55 14.68
N ASP A 147 8.11 7.07 15.51
CA ASP A 147 9.47 7.42 15.09
C ASP A 147 10.28 6.17 14.68
N GLU A 148 10.14 5.07 15.42
CA GLU A 148 10.79 3.80 15.10
C GLU A 148 10.31 3.23 13.76
N LEU A 149 9.00 3.16 13.52
CA LEU A 149 8.43 2.65 12.29
C LEU A 149 8.87 3.49 11.08
N LEU A 150 8.81 4.81 11.20
CA LEU A 150 9.23 5.73 10.14
C LEU A 150 10.72 5.59 9.85
N LYS A 151 11.56 5.60 10.89
CA LYS A 151 13.01 5.44 10.76
C LYS A 151 13.38 4.12 10.08
N ASN A 152 12.77 3.02 10.50
CA ASN A 152 13.01 1.71 9.90
C ASN A 152 12.62 1.69 8.43
N PHE A 153 11.43 2.20 8.08
CA PHE A 153 10.98 2.24 6.70
C PHE A 153 11.93 3.05 5.82
N THR A 154 12.24 4.28 6.22
CA THR A 154 13.12 5.18 5.46
C THR A 154 14.51 4.59 5.27
N ARG A 155 15.09 4.01 6.33
CA ARG A 155 16.42 3.39 6.29
C ARG A 155 16.47 2.22 5.33
N ILE A 156 15.51 1.29 5.40
CA ILE A 156 15.49 0.11 4.53
C ILE A 156 15.18 0.48 3.09
N LEU A 157 14.30 1.46 2.86
CA LEU A 157 14.04 1.98 1.53
C LEU A 157 15.30 2.61 0.91
N THR A 158 16.04 3.42 1.69
CA THR A 158 17.30 4.02 1.25
C THR A 158 18.31 2.92 0.90
N MET A 159 18.47 1.92 1.79
CA MET A 159 19.34 0.76 1.53
C MET A 159 18.96 0.05 0.22
N ALA A 160 17.68 -0.17 -0.05
CA ALA A 160 17.23 -0.80 -1.30
C ALA A 160 17.55 0.09 -2.53
N LYS A 161 17.31 1.40 -2.43
CA LYS A 161 17.61 2.36 -3.51
C LYS A 161 19.12 2.45 -3.80
N ASP A 162 19.95 2.51 -2.78
CA ASP A 162 21.41 2.59 -2.92
C ASP A 162 21.98 1.26 -3.46
N THR A 163 21.28 0.13 -3.23
CA THR A 163 21.70 -1.19 -3.69
C THR A 163 21.34 -1.44 -5.14
N PHE A 164 20.13 -1.04 -5.59
CA PHE A 164 19.60 -1.40 -6.91
C PHE A 164 19.37 -0.19 -7.82
N GLU A 165 19.51 1.04 -7.30
CA GLU A 165 19.38 2.30 -8.04
C GLU A 165 18.08 2.35 -8.87
N GLU A 166 18.18 2.55 -10.19
CA GLU A 166 17.05 2.61 -11.14
C GLU A 166 16.30 1.27 -11.29
N LEU A 167 16.89 0.16 -10.87
CA LEU A 167 16.29 -1.19 -10.91
C LEU A 167 15.56 -1.56 -9.61
N THR A 168 15.47 -0.64 -8.65
CA THR A 168 14.78 -0.87 -7.38
C THR A 168 13.35 -1.36 -7.59
N PHE A 169 13.04 -2.56 -7.06
CA PHE A 169 11.74 -3.25 -7.16
C PHE A 169 11.27 -3.64 -8.56
N LYS A 170 12.14 -3.56 -9.58
CA LYS A 170 11.87 -4.02 -10.93
C LYS A 170 12.31 -5.48 -11.09
N VAL A 171 11.61 -6.23 -11.93
CA VAL A 171 12.03 -7.57 -12.33
C VAL A 171 12.92 -7.46 -13.56
N PHE A 172 14.11 -8.02 -13.49
CA PHE A 172 15.11 -7.97 -14.56
C PHE A 172 15.98 -9.25 -14.55
N ASN A 173 16.63 -9.54 -15.66
CA ASN A 173 17.53 -10.69 -15.83
C ASN A 173 19.00 -10.36 -15.49
N SER A 174 19.89 -11.34 -15.63
CA SER A 174 21.33 -11.19 -15.37
C SER A 174 22.02 -10.16 -16.28
N GLU A 175 21.45 -9.85 -17.45
CA GLU A 175 21.90 -8.81 -18.38
C GLU A 175 21.32 -7.42 -18.05
N LEU A 176 20.60 -7.30 -16.94
CA LEU A 176 19.91 -6.09 -16.45
C LEU A 176 18.75 -5.63 -17.36
N LYS A 177 18.24 -6.50 -18.22
CA LYS A 177 17.09 -6.22 -19.06
C LYS A 177 15.80 -6.30 -18.22
N VAL A 178 15.06 -5.19 -18.14
CA VAL A 178 13.83 -5.08 -17.35
C VAL A 178 12.68 -5.86 -18.00
N GLU A 179 12.05 -6.73 -17.22
CA GLU A 179 10.87 -7.51 -17.58
C GLU A 179 9.56 -6.90 -17.01
N SER A 180 9.65 -6.23 -15.87
CA SER A 180 8.51 -5.57 -15.22
C SER A 180 8.97 -4.33 -14.48
N THR A 181 8.25 -3.21 -14.64
CA THR A 181 8.59 -1.89 -14.06
C THR A 181 8.42 -1.82 -12.55
N PHE A 182 7.49 -2.59 -11.97
CA PHE A 182 7.30 -2.69 -10.52
C PHE A 182 6.66 -4.03 -10.16
N ASN A 183 7.23 -4.69 -9.16
CA ASN A 183 6.68 -5.93 -8.63
C ASN A 183 6.52 -5.87 -7.11
N SER A 184 5.28 -5.91 -6.62
CA SER A 184 4.99 -5.80 -5.18
C SER A 184 5.47 -7.00 -4.37
N ALA A 185 5.59 -8.19 -4.96
CA ALA A 185 6.13 -9.35 -4.26
C ALA A 185 7.66 -9.26 -4.13
N LEU A 186 8.34 -8.75 -5.16
CA LEU A 186 9.77 -8.45 -5.09
C LEU A 186 10.07 -7.31 -4.10
N TYR A 187 9.20 -6.27 -4.07
CA TYR A 187 9.27 -5.23 -3.05
C TYR A 187 9.21 -5.83 -1.64
N ASP A 188 8.23 -6.70 -1.34
CA ASP A 188 8.14 -7.36 -0.04
C ASP A 188 9.40 -8.17 0.27
N ALA A 189 9.92 -8.92 -0.73
CA ALA A 189 11.11 -9.75 -0.57
C ALA A 189 12.33 -8.92 -0.18
N ILE A 190 12.60 -7.84 -0.92
CA ILE A 190 13.75 -6.94 -0.69
C ILE A 190 13.59 -6.21 0.64
N MET A 191 12.46 -5.54 0.86
CA MET A 191 12.27 -4.73 2.06
C MET A 191 12.31 -5.56 3.34
N VAL A 192 11.65 -6.72 3.36
CA VAL A 192 11.65 -7.61 4.55
C VAL A 192 12.99 -8.32 4.70
N GLY A 193 13.60 -8.77 3.61
CA GLY A 193 14.92 -9.40 3.62
C GLY A 193 16.00 -8.47 4.14
N PHE A 194 16.05 -7.23 3.65
CA PHE A 194 16.99 -6.20 4.09
C PHE A 194 16.73 -5.76 5.54
N TYR A 195 15.46 -5.64 5.95
CA TYR A 195 15.14 -5.38 7.34
C TYR A 195 15.67 -6.46 8.29
N LYS A 196 15.61 -7.74 7.91
CA LYS A 196 16.19 -8.84 8.71
C LYS A 196 17.70 -8.73 8.79
N ILE A 197 18.40 -8.47 7.68
CA ILE A 197 19.87 -8.28 7.67
C ILE A 197 20.27 -7.12 8.58
N ASP A 198 19.57 -5.98 8.47
CA ASP A 198 19.81 -4.79 9.27
C ASP A 198 19.58 -5.06 10.79
N LYS A 199 18.55 -5.84 11.14
CA LYS A 199 18.31 -6.26 12.53
C LYS A 199 19.39 -7.19 13.09
N GLU A 200 20.05 -7.94 12.24
CA GLU A 200 21.21 -8.78 12.62
C GLU A 200 22.49 -7.94 12.80
N GLY A 201 22.48 -6.67 12.41
CA GLY A 201 23.66 -5.79 12.47
C GLY A 201 24.75 -6.20 11.48
N VAL A 202 24.38 -6.86 10.37
CA VAL A 202 25.27 -7.34 9.33
C VAL A 202 25.17 -6.45 8.11
N GLU A 203 26.27 -6.22 7.41
CA GLU A 203 26.29 -5.44 6.16
C GLU A 203 25.79 -6.28 4.98
N LEU A 204 25.41 -5.57 3.89
CA LEU A 204 25.12 -6.22 2.62
C LEU A 204 26.42 -6.66 1.94
N LYS A 205 26.44 -7.88 1.46
CA LYS A 205 27.59 -8.47 0.77
C LYS A 205 27.86 -7.86 -0.61
N ALA A 206 26.88 -7.15 -1.20
CA ALA A 206 26.99 -6.51 -2.50
C ALA A 206 26.05 -5.30 -2.60
N THR A 207 26.51 -4.25 -3.29
CA THR A 207 25.74 -3.06 -3.67
C THR A 207 26.06 -2.67 -5.13
N GLY A 208 25.26 -1.81 -5.74
CA GLY A 208 25.43 -1.35 -7.10
C GLY A 208 25.40 -2.49 -8.13
N ASP A 209 26.24 -2.43 -9.14
CA ASP A 209 26.23 -3.39 -10.26
C ASP A 209 26.41 -4.85 -9.84
N LYS A 210 27.18 -5.11 -8.76
CA LYS A 210 27.32 -6.47 -8.24
C LYS A 210 26.01 -6.98 -7.67
N ALA A 211 25.27 -6.13 -6.95
CA ALA A 211 23.99 -6.49 -6.38
C ALA A 211 22.92 -6.67 -7.48
N LYS A 212 22.91 -5.79 -8.49
CA LYS A 212 22.02 -5.90 -9.64
C LYS A 212 22.22 -7.23 -10.38
N LYS A 213 23.46 -7.58 -10.71
CA LYS A 213 23.78 -8.87 -11.33
C LYS A 213 23.39 -10.06 -10.45
N LEU A 214 23.66 -9.98 -9.16
CA LEU A 214 23.32 -11.04 -8.20
C LEU A 214 21.80 -11.28 -8.13
N LEU A 215 20.99 -10.20 -8.07
CA LEU A 215 19.53 -10.31 -8.06
C LEU A 215 19.01 -10.79 -9.42
N GLY A 216 19.51 -10.26 -10.53
CA GLY A 216 19.13 -10.69 -11.88
C GLY A 216 19.39 -12.18 -12.09
N THR A 217 20.57 -12.66 -11.72
CA THR A 217 20.92 -14.10 -11.77
C THR A 217 19.98 -14.92 -10.87
N LEU A 218 19.70 -14.48 -9.65
CA LEU A 218 18.76 -15.16 -8.76
C LEU A 218 17.36 -15.28 -9.38
N ILE A 219 16.84 -14.21 -9.98
CA ILE A 219 15.54 -14.22 -10.65
C ILE A 219 15.52 -15.16 -11.85
N GLU A 220 16.62 -15.24 -12.59
CA GLU A 220 16.74 -16.02 -13.81
C GLU A 220 16.96 -17.51 -13.55
N THR A 221 17.78 -17.86 -12.54
CA THR A 221 18.24 -19.24 -12.31
C THR A 221 17.51 -19.98 -11.20
N ASP A 222 16.87 -19.28 -10.27
CA ASP A 222 16.07 -19.91 -9.19
C ASP A 222 14.58 -19.88 -9.56
N ASP A 223 14.09 -20.92 -10.21
CA ASP A 223 12.68 -21.08 -10.59
C ASP A 223 11.72 -20.92 -9.41
N LYS A 224 12.11 -21.38 -8.22
CA LYS A 224 11.28 -21.24 -7.03
C LYS A 224 11.19 -19.80 -6.57
N PHE A 225 12.28 -19.05 -6.59
CA PHE A 225 12.28 -17.63 -6.31
C PHE A 225 11.45 -16.86 -7.35
N ARG A 226 11.67 -17.13 -8.64
CA ARG A 226 10.90 -16.51 -9.74
C ARG A 226 9.40 -16.75 -9.57
N ARG A 227 8.97 -17.97 -9.25
CA ARG A 227 7.56 -18.29 -8.97
C ARG A 227 7.04 -17.54 -7.75
N SER A 228 7.85 -17.39 -6.70
CA SER A 228 7.44 -16.70 -5.47
C SER A 228 7.12 -15.20 -5.65
N ILE A 229 7.65 -14.59 -6.71
CA ILE A 229 7.40 -13.18 -7.05
C ILE A 229 6.41 -12.99 -8.22
N SER A 230 5.96 -14.08 -8.87
CA SER A 230 5.09 -14.02 -10.06
C SER A 230 3.78 -14.79 -9.93
N ILE A 231 3.74 -15.89 -9.18
CA ILE A 231 2.57 -16.79 -9.08
C ILE A 231 2.23 -17.02 -7.62
N ALA A 232 0.93 -16.98 -7.28
CA ALA A 232 0.42 -17.20 -5.91
C ALA A 232 1.20 -16.39 -4.86
N THR A 233 1.52 -15.15 -5.17
CA THR A 233 2.43 -14.27 -4.43
C THR A 233 2.00 -13.97 -2.99
N SER A 234 0.72 -14.26 -2.64
CA SER A 234 0.16 -14.11 -1.29
C SER A 234 0.13 -15.41 -0.48
N ASP A 235 0.60 -16.54 -1.02
CA ASP A 235 0.71 -17.77 -0.23
C ASP A 235 1.78 -17.64 0.86
N GLU A 236 1.48 -18.17 2.05
CA GLU A 236 2.34 -18.04 3.23
C GLU A 236 3.76 -18.58 3.00
N ALA A 237 3.86 -19.74 2.33
CA ALA A 237 5.13 -20.34 1.98
C ALA A 237 5.94 -19.44 1.04
N GLN A 238 5.28 -18.81 0.05
CA GLN A 238 5.94 -17.91 -0.92
C GLN A 238 6.41 -16.62 -0.24
N VAL A 239 5.57 -16.01 0.60
CA VAL A 239 5.92 -14.78 1.33
C VAL A 239 7.14 -15.01 2.23
N ARG A 240 7.15 -16.12 2.99
CA ARG A 240 8.28 -16.46 3.86
C ARG A 240 9.55 -16.79 3.07
N TYR A 241 9.41 -17.60 2.03
CA TYR A 241 10.53 -18.06 1.22
C TYR A 241 11.27 -16.90 0.55
N ARG A 242 10.56 -16.02 -0.17
CA ARG A 242 11.21 -14.95 -0.94
C ARG A 242 12.00 -13.96 -0.07
N ALA A 243 11.47 -13.61 1.11
CA ALA A 243 12.19 -12.73 2.03
C ALA A 243 13.44 -13.40 2.61
N GLU A 244 13.36 -14.70 2.90
CA GLU A 244 14.49 -15.46 3.41
C GLU A 244 15.56 -15.70 2.34
N VAL A 245 15.16 -15.89 1.08
CA VAL A 245 16.11 -16.00 -0.04
C VAL A 245 16.87 -14.68 -0.22
N ILE A 246 16.20 -13.54 -0.22
CA ILE A 246 16.88 -12.23 -0.29
C ILE A 246 17.83 -12.06 0.89
N ARG A 247 17.38 -12.37 2.13
CA ARG A 247 18.25 -12.30 3.31
C ARG A 247 19.52 -13.14 3.12
N LYS A 248 19.41 -14.41 2.73
CA LYS A 248 20.56 -15.31 2.52
C LYS A 248 21.47 -14.86 1.38
N THR A 249 20.89 -14.35 0.31
CA THR A 249 21.63 -13.93 -0.88
C THR A 249 22.46 -12.68 -0.64
N PHE A 250 21.94 -11.72 0.15
CA PHE A 250 22.57 -10.41 0.35
C PHE A 250 23.24 -10.22 1.71
N ARG A 251 23.11 -11.16 2.62
CA ARG A 251 23.83 -11.13 3.90
C ARG A 251 25.33 -11.38 3.67
N ALA A 252 26.20 -10.52 4.24
CA ALA A 252 27.67 -10.71 4.29
C ALA A 252 28.07 -11.87 5.18
#